data_0fdb7c3220b904f04514350560215dba
#
_entry.id   0fdb7c3220b904f04514350560215dba
#
_cell.length_a   1.000
_cell.length_b   1.000
_cell.length_c   1.000
_cell.angle_alpha   90.00
_cell.angle_beta   90.00
_cell.angle_gamma   90.00
#
_symmetry.space_group_name_H-M   'P 1'
#
loop_
_entity.id
_entity.type
_entity.pdbx_description
1 polymer ?
#
loop_
_entity_poly.entity_id
_entity_poly.type
_entity_poly.pdbx_seq_one_letter_code
_entity_poly.pdbx_strand_id
1 'polypeptide(L)'
;MNGYFESNPQPWEYFPRPPKKKQDQLLRVFWIIALGLFAFEIFFNENTSLLSKAGAILITTASLIPSYLWCSGRAHGMPIFPFFALTFLWTYALPLVSNHPTVMTYSPSSHLFAGMTVAGFLGLGTLVWFRFVKSIPPMPKFYRSLNIRKGINFFLFILITSVLFNVYSNAGWLESINGGTIAVVRGTILGLTALGVFVLSYQLGKKELSKLQARLFILFLIANLVTSTVTLLLVSASSIALLAIISFVISRKKLPIISIIILLVILNFLHYGKSEMRSKYWFAKNSSCYVQPWNYPAWYSEWIGYSLTYINRNKSEDNLPSNSEEKASFVERSSVIQMLLLAQDKSPESISYLYGATYAILPELLVPRILNSNKIRSHEGTSILNVHYKLQTYEQSVKTTIGWGLLAESYANFGLIGCGGLAIILGTAYGKATRWSMNAPILSFQSLFAVLMMSYSFQSEFSAGVYVAALFQSSTTIAGISLVLMKKQRVSRHAFQGEQMN
;
A
#
# COMPACT_ATOMS: atom_id res chain seq x y z
N MET A 1 44.42 22.22 5.59
CA MET A 1 43.31 22.99 5.00
C MET A 1 42.40 22.03 4.22
N ASN A 2 41.40 21.49 4.88
CA ASN A 2 40.43 20.59 4.24
C ASN A 2 39.22 21.43 3.85
N GLY A 3 39.15 21.81 2.59
CA GLY A 3 37.97 22.45 2.01
C GLY A 3 36.81 21.48 2.04
N TYR A 4 35.92 21.63 3.00
CA TYR A 4 34.59 21.05 2.94
C TYR A 4 33.85 21.77 1.80
N PHE A 5 33.76 21.13 0.63
CA PHE A 5 32.75 21.46 -0.35
C PHE A 5 31.40 21.18 0.31
N GLU A 6 30.78 22.18 0.93
CA GLU A 6 29.35 22.21 1.17
C GLU A 6 28.68 22.20 -0.21
N SER A 7 28.37 21.02 -0.72
CA SER A 7 27.49 20.93 -1.88
C SER A 7 26.12 21.46 -1.43
N ASN A 8 25.81 22.70 -1.78
CA ASN A 8 24.45 23.22 -1.66
C ASN A 8 23.51 22.21 -2.34
N PRO A 9 22.47 21.71 -1.65
CA PRO A 9 21.53 20.79 -2.25
C PRO A 9 20.95 21.46 -3.48
N GLN A 10 21.10 20.78 -4.62
CA GLN A 10 20.63 21.29 -5.91
C GLN A 10 19.10 21.42 -5.90
N PRO A 11 18.48 22.38 -6.60
CA PRO A 11 17.04 22.62 -6.58
C PRO A 11 16.16 21.40 -6.86
N TRP A 12 16.69 20.37 -7.58
CA TRP A 12 15.98 19.11 -7.86
C TRP A 12 16.03 18.08 -6.72
N GLU A 13 16.75 18.32 -5.64
CA GLU A 13 16.77 17.47 -4.44
C GLU A 13 15.55 17.65 -3.55
N TYR A 14 14.78 18.69 -3.80
CA TYR A 14 13.48 18.90 -3.19
C TYR A 14 12.39 18.24 -4.03
N PHE A 15 11.26 17.89 -3.44
CA PHE A 15 10.13 17.36 -4.20
C PHE A 15 9.68 18.44 -5.19
N PRO A 16 10.02 18.33 -6.51
CA PRO A 16 9.91 19.46 -7.42
C PRO A 16 8.45 19.69 -7.79
N ARG A 17 8.06 20.95 -7.86
CA ARG A 17 6.89 21.32 -8.68
C ARG A 17 7.21 20.91 -10.12
N PRO A 18 6.37 20.10 -10.78
CA PRO A 18 6.57 19.88 -12.19
C PRO A 18 6.42 21.23 -12.93
N PRO A 19 7.29 21.56 -13.89
CA PRO A 19 7.15 22.75 -14.71
C PRO A 19 5.79 22.71 -15.44
N LYS A 20 5.17 23.85 -15.75
CA LYS A 20 3.82 23.96 -16.35
C LYS A 20 3.61 22.98 -17.51
N LYS A 21 4.54 22.85 -18.44
CA LYS A 21 4.47 21.90 -19.56
C LYS A 21 4.32 20.45 -19.12
N LYS A 22 4.90 20.05 -17.99
CA LYS A 22 4.74 18.70 -17.42
C LYS A 22 3.44 18.53 -16.64
N GLN A 23 2.94 19.59 -16.01
CA GLN A 23 1.61 19.59 -15.40
C GLN A 23 0.55 19.33 -16.48
N ASP A 24 0.62 19.99 -17.62
CA ASP A 24 -0.31 19.79 -18.73
C ASP A 24 -0.25 18.36 -19.27
N GLN A 25 0.95 17.77 -19.35
CA GLN A 25 1.11 16.36 -19.73
C GLN A 25 0.50 15.41 -18.71
N LEU A 26 0.76 15.62 -17.41
CA LEU A 26 0.16 14.83 -16.32
C LEU A 26 -1.36 14.94 -16.33
N LEU A 27 -1.88 16.13 -16.55
CA LEU A 27 -3.32 16.37 -16.60
C LEU A 27 -3.96 15.69 -17.82
N ARG A 28 -3.31 15.67 -18.98
CA ARG A 28 -3.77 14.93 -20.16
C ARG A 28 -3.81 13.42 -19.88
N VAL A 29 -2.74 12.87 -19.33
CA VAL A 29 -2.68 11.45 -18.95
C VAL A 29 -3.77 11.12 -17.92
N PHE A 30 -3.97 11.98 -16.92
CA PHE A 30 -5.05 11.84 -15.94
C PHE A 30 -6.42 11.73 -16.62
N TRP A 31 -6.74 12.67 -17.57
CA TRP A 31 -8.03 12.63 -18.24
C TRP A 31 -8.22 11.42 -19.15
N ILE A 32 -7.16 10.96 -19.83
CA ILE A 32 -7.22 9.72 -20.62
C ILE A 32 -7.58 8.52 -19.74
N ILE A 33 -6.91 8.39 -18.58
CA ILE A 33 -7.17 7.30 -17.63
C ILE A 33 -8.57 7.45 -17.03
N ALA A 34 -8.97 8.64 -16.60
CA ALA A 34 -10.27 8.90 -16.00
C ALA A 34 -11.41 8.58 -16.97
N LEU A 35 -11.33 9.06 -18.21
CA LEU A 35 -12.33 8.78 -19.25
C LEU A 35 -12.38 7.29 -19.58
N GLY A 36 -11.23 6.62 -19.65
CA GLY A 36 -11.16 5.17 -19.85
C GLY A 36 -11.84 4.38 -18.73
N LEU A 37 -11.66 4.78 -17.47
CA LEU A 37 -12.31 4.17 -16.31
C LEU A 37 -13.85 4.38 -16.35
N PHE A 38 -14.31 5.61 -16.58
CA PHE A 38 -15.73 5.87 -16.69
C PHE A 38 -16.38 5.14 -17.88
N ALA A 39 -15.70 5.10 -19.03
CA ALA A 39 -16.17 4.34 -20.18
C ALA A 39 -16.28 2.83 -19.85
N PHE A 40 -15.30 2.29 -19.14
CA PHE A 40 -15.34 0.90 -18.67
C PHE A 40 -16.53 0.65 -17.74
N GLU A 41 -16.75 1.48 -16.73
CA GLU A 41 -17.85 1.33 -15.77
C GLU A 41 -19.24 1.46 -16.41
N ILE A 42 -19.38 2.30 -17.44
CA ILE A 42 -20.66 2.55 -18.10
C ILE A 42 -20.98 1.46 -19.13
N PHE A 43 -20.01 1.11 -19.99
CA PHE A 43 -20.26 0.34 -21.21
C PHE A 43 -19.87 -1.14 -21.11
N PHE A 44 -18.92 -1.50 -20.25
CA PHE A 44 -18.34 -2.85 -20.32
C PHE A 44 -19.16 -3.96 -19.63
N ASN A 45 -20.19 -3.61 -18.82
CA ASN A 45 -21.02 -4.58 -18.11
C ASN A 45 -22.51 -4.29 -18.30
N GLU A 46 -23.10 -4.89 -19.32
CA GLU A 46 -24.53 -4.71 -19.65
C GLU A 46 -25.47 -5.27 -18.56
N ASN A 47 -25.07 -6.32 -17.86
CA ASN A 47 -25.87 -7.02 -16.85
C ASN A 47 -25.89 -6.36 -15.45
N THR A 48 -25.17 -5.27 -15.25
CA THR A 48 -25.11 -4.60 -13.94
C THR A 48 -26.23 -3.57 -13.80
N SER A 49 -26.87 -3.54 -12.62
CA SER A 49 -27.95 -2.59 -12.36
C SER A 49 -27.50 -1.13 -12.45
N LEU A 50 -28.40 -0.24 -12.84
CA LEU A 50 -28.11 1.20 -12.91
C LEU A 50 -27.66 1.78 -11.58
N LEU A 51 -28.23 1.32 -10.46
CA LEU A 51 -27.84 1.78 -9.12
C LEU A 51 -26.44 1.32 -8.74
N SER A 52 -26.03 0.10 -9.11
CA SER A 52 -24.68 -0.39 -8.89
C SER A 52 -23.65 0.41 -9.71
N LYS A 53 -23.97 0.69 -10.99
CA LYS A 53 -23.14 1.57 -11.83
C LYS A 53 -23.04 2.97 -11.25
N ALA A 54 -24.13 3.55 -10.76
CA ALA A 54 -24.13 4.85 -10.09
C ALA A 54 -23.25 4.86 -8.84
N GLY A 55 -23.32 3.80 -8.02
CA GLY A 55 -22.44 3.61 -6.87
C GLY A 55 -20.95 3.57 -7.26
N ALA A 56 -20.59 2.81 -8.29
CA ALA A 56 -19.22 2.73 -8.80
C ALA A 56 -18.72 4.08 -9.32
N ILE A 57 -19.52 4.79 -10.13
CA ILE A 57 -19.18 6.11 -10.67
C ILE A 57 -18.96 7.14 -9.55
N LEU A 58 -19.77 7.10 -8.48
CA LEU A 58 -19.60 7.97 -7.32
C LEU A 58 -18.24 7.70 -6.63
N ILE A 59 -17.89 6.43 -6.42
CA ILE A 59 -16.62 6.04 -5.83
C ILE A 59 -15.46 6.48 -6.72
N THR A 60 -15.53 6.18 -8.02
CA THR A 60 -14.49 6.54 -9.00
C THR A 60 -14.29 8.03 -9.06
N THR A 61 -15.36 8.83 -9.11
CA THR A 61 -15.28 10.29 -9.07
C THR A 61 -14.59 10.78 -7.81
N ALA A 62 -15.01 10.31 -6.63
CA ALA A 62 -14.41 10.72 -5.37
C ALA A 62 -12.95 10.29 -5.25
N SER A 63 -12.58 9.13 -5.78
CA SER A 63 -11.20 8.61 -5.79
C SER A 63 -10.27 9.41 -6.71
N LEU A 64 -10.79 9.94 -7.81
CA LEU A 64 -10.01 10.68 -8.80
C LEU A 64 -9.81 12.16 -8.43
N ILE A 65 -10.69 12.76 -7.61
CA ILE A 65 -10.59 14.19 -7.23
C ILE A 65 -9.23 14.55 -6.61
N PRO A 66 -8.67 13.82 -5.62
CA PRO A 66 -7.36 14.14 -5.05
C PRO A 66 -6.24 14.09 -6.09
N SER A 67 -6.30 13.11 -7.01
CA SER A 67 -5.33 12.97 -8.10
C SER A 67 -5.44 14.12 -9.11
N TYR A 68 -6.65 14.56 -9.43
CA TYR A 68 -6.89 15.74 -10.25
C TYR A 68 -6.29 17.01 -9.61
N LEU A 69 -6.55 17.24 -8.31
CA LEU A 69 -6.01 18.39 -7.59
C LEU A 69 -4.48 18.39 -7.59
N TRP A 70 -3.87 17.21 -7.51
CA TRP A 70 -2.42 17.07 -7.54
C TRP A 70 -1.86 17.27 -8.96
N CYS A 71 -2.42 16.60 -9.98
CA CYS A 71 -2.00 16.72 -11.38
C CYS A 71 -2.19 18.14 -11.94
N SER A 72 -3.25 18.85 -11.52
CA SER A 72 -3.50 20.23 -11.90
C SER A 72 -2.61 21.25 -11.19
N GLY A 73 -1.76 20.79 -10.24
CA GLY A 73 -0.87 21.67 -9.48
C GLY A 73 -1.57 22.51 -8.40
N ARG A 74 -2.85 22.24 -8.11
CA ARG A 74 -3.59 22.89 -7.00
C ARG A 74 -3.19 22.32 -5.65
N ALA A 75 -2.78 21.05 -5.60
CA ALA A 75 -2.23 20.40 -4.42
C ALA A 75 -0.74 20.13 -4.62
N HIS A 76 0.05 20.32 -3.56
CA HIS A 76 1.50 20.25 -3.59
C HIS A 76 2.04 19.09 -2.73
N GLY A 77 3.31 18.72 -2.95
CA GLY A 77 4.04 17.73 -2.15
C GLY A 77 3.80 16.29 -2.61
N MET A 78 4.15 15.33 -1.76
CA MET A 78 3.99 13.90 -2.06
C MET A 78 2.51 13.51 -2.13
N PRO A 79 2.07 12.75 -3.14
CA PRO A 79 0.67 12.41 -3.36
C PRO A 79 0.19 11.27 -2.47
N ILE A 80 0.35 11.36 -1.13
CA ILE A 80 -0.01 10.28 -0.19
C ILE A 80 -1.52 10.01 -0.26
N PHE A 81 -2.35 11.04 -0.05
CA PHE A 81 -3.80 10.89 -0.09
C PHE A 81 -4.34 10.56 -1.49
N PRO A 82 -3.81 11.14 -2.59
CA PRO A 82 -4.17 10.68 -3.94
C PRO A 82 -3.96 9.19 -4.15
N PHE A 83 -2.82 8.63 -3.75
CA PHE A 83 -2.58 7.18 -3.85
C PHE A 83 -3.52 6.37 -2.97
N PHE A 84 -3.77 6.80 -1.74
CA PHE A 84 -4.77 6.17 -0.88
C PHE A 84 -6.14 6.13 -1.56
N ALA A 85 -6.61 7.26 -2.09
CA ALA A 85 -7.91 7.35 -2.76
C ALA A 85 -7.98 6.46 -4.01
N LEU A 86 -6.90 6.36 -4.80
CA LEU A 86 -6.85 5.50 -5.97
C LEU A 86 -7.01 4.01 -5.63
N THR A 87 -6.67 3.56 -4.42
CA THR A 87 -6.89 2.15 -4.04
C THR A 87 -8.37 1.77 -4.04
N PHE A 88 -9.26 2.73 -3.82
CA PHE A 88 -10.69 2.50 -3.81
C PHE A 88 -11.27 2.17 -5.19
N LEU A 89 -10.56 2.47 -6.27
CA LEU A 89 -10.99 2.10 -7.62
C LEU A 89 -11.12 0.58 -7.77
N TRP A 90 -10.09 -0.19 -7.41
CA TRP A 90 -10.12 -1.65 -7.57
C TRP A 90 -10.66 -2.40 -6.35
N THR A 91 -10.65 -1.79 -5.16
CA THR A 91 -11.15 -2.47 -3.97
C THR A 91 -12.63 -2.20 -3.66
N TYR A 92 -13.18 -1.10 -4.17
CA TYR A 92 -14.57 -0.69 -3.93
C TYR A 92 -15.38 -0.44 -5.21
N ALA A 93 -14.88 0.30 -6.21
CA ALA A 93 -15.66 0.63 -7.41
C ALA A 93 -15.80 -0.55 -8.37
N LEU A 94 -14.68 -1.13 -8.80
CA LEU A 94 -14.66 -2.24 -9.74
C LEU A 94 -15.50 -3.44 -9.31
N PRO A 95 -15.52 -3.90 -8.04
CA PRO A 95 -16.36 -5.01 -7.63
C PRO A 95 -17.88 -4.79 -7.80
N LEU A 96 -18.33 -3.53 -7.79
CA LEU A 96 -19.74 -3.19 -8.04
C LEU A 96 -20.19 -3.40 -9.50
N VAL A 97 -19.24 -3.41 -10.43
CA VAL A 97 -19.53 -3.53 -11.88
C VAL A 97 -18.92 -4.78 -12.51
N SER A 98 -18.17 -5.61 -11.77
CA SER A 98 -17.48 -6.79 -12.29
C SER A 98 -18.22 -8.12 -12.04
N ASN A 99 -19.52 -8.09 -11.71
CA ASN A 99 -20.29 -9.28 -11.34
C ASN A 99 -19.66 -10.12 -10.22
N HIS A 100 -19.10 -9.44 -9.20
CA HIS A 100 -18.50 -10.08 -8.06
C HIS A 100 -19.51 -10.94 -7.29
N PRO A 101 -19.33 -12.26 -7.12
CA PRO A 101 -20.34 -13.17 -6.60
C PRO A 101 -20.94 -12.71 -5.27
N THR A 102 -20.07 -12.42 -4.29
CA THR A 102 -20.51 -11.97 -2.95
C THR A 102 -21.14 -10.58 -2.97
N VAL A 103 -20.66 -9.66 -3.83
CA VAL A 103 -21.23 -8.31 -3.92
C VAL A 103 -22.62 -8.36 -4.54
N MET A 104 -22.82 -9.19 -5.56
CA MET A 104 -24.10 -9.33 -6.24
C MET A 104 -25.20 -9.99 -5.40
N THR A 105 -24.89 -10.56 -4.23
CA THR A 105 -25.90 -11.04 -3.28
C THR A 105 -26.65 -9.90 -2.59
N TYR A 106 -26.08 -8.69 -2.56
CA TYR A 106 -26.70 -7.50 -1.97
C TYR A 106 -27.58 -6.76 -2.98
N SER A 107 -28.58 -6.03 -2.47
CA SER A 107 -29.49 -5.27 -3.32
C SER A 107 -28.78 -4.12 -4.04
N PRO A 108 -29.24 -3.73 -5.25
CA PRO A 108 -28.69 -2.57 -5.95
C PRO A 108 -28.75 -1.25 -5.14
N SER A 109 -29.76 -1.09 -4.27
CA SER A 109 -29.86 0.05 -3.35
C SER A 109 -28.74 0.04 -2.29
N SER A 110 -28.37 -1.14 -1.79
CA SER A 110 -27.22 -1.29 -0.89
C SER A 110 -25.90 -0.92 -1.58
N HIS A 111 -25.73 -1.28 -2.87
CA HIS A 111 -24.58 -0.87 -3.67
C HIS A 111 -24.47 0.64 -3.79
N LEU A 112 -25.60 1.32 -4.07
CA LEU A 112 -25.62 2.79 -4.14
C LEU A 112 -25.32 3.42 -2.77
N PHE A 113 -25.89 2.88 -1.68
CA PHE A 113 -25.64 3.38 -0.33
C PHE A 113 -24.18 3.22 0.08
N ALA A 114 -23.57 2.08 -0.23
CA ALA A 114 -22.13 1.87 -0.03
C ALA A 114 -21.31 2.85 -0.88
N GLY A 115 -21.70 3.06 -2.15
CA GLY A 115 -21.09 4.05 -3.03
C GLY A 115 -21.12 5.46 -2.46
N MET A 116 -22.27 5.91 -1.94
CA MET A 116 -22.43 7.21 -1.28
C MET A 116 -21.58 7.33 0.00
N THR A 117 -21.51 6.25 0.80
CA THR A 117 -20.68 6.21 2.01
C THR A 117 -19.20 6.38 1.67
N VAL A 118 -18.70 5.63 0.68
CA VAL A 118 -17.31 5.74 0.22
C VAL A 118 -17.03 7.12 -0.37
N ALA A 119 -17.92 7.63 -1.22
CA ALA A 119 -17.76 8.95 -1.83
C ALA A 119 -17.77 10.07 -0.77
N GLY A 120 -18.64 9.99 0.24
CA GLY A 120 -18.66 10.91 1.38
C GLY A 120 -17.38 10.86 2.20
N PHE A 121 -16.89 9.65 2.50
CA PHE A 121 -15.62 9.42 3.19
C PHE A 121 -14.44 10.04 2.43
N LEU A 122 -14.28 9.72 1.15
CA LEU A 122 -13.19 10.25 0.32
C LEU A 122 -13.32 11.74 0.08
N GLY A 123 -14.54 12.24 -0.12
CA GLY A 123 -14.83 13.66 -0.30
C GLY A 123 -14.42 14.48 0.92
N LEU A 124 -14.89 14.08 2.11
CA LEU A 124 -14.53 14.74 3.37
C LEU A 124 -13.02 14.65 3.64
N GLY A 125 -12.42 13.46 3.46
CA GLY A 125 -10.98 13.28 3.59
C GLY A 125 -10.17 14.16 2.63
N THR A 126 -10.63 14.30 1.37
CA THR A 126 -10.04 15.19 0.37
C THR A 126 -10.09 16.66 0.82
N LEU A 127 -11.23 17.12 1.33
CA LEU A 127 -11.38 18.51 1.81
C LEU A 127 -10.42 18.81 2.95
N VAL A 128 -10.32 17.89 3.92
CA VAL A 128 -9.41 18.03 5.06
C VAL A 128 -7.95 18.00 4.59
N TRP A 129 -7.57 17.01 3.78
CA TRP A 129 -6.22 16.91 3.21
C TRP A 129 -5.83 18.14 2.41
N PHE A 130 -6.72 18.64 1.57
CA PHE A 130 -6.47 19.78 0.69
C PHE A 130 -6.14 21.06 1.46
N ARG A 131 -6.72 21.25 2.64
CA ARG A 131 -6.38 22.40 3.52
C ARG A 131 -4.89 22.49 3.86
N PHE A 132 -4.23 21.33 3.99
CA PHE A 132 -2.79 21.26 4.30
C PHE A 132 -1.90 21.43 3.08
N VAL A 133 -2.35 20.99 1.90
CA VAL A 133 -1.50 20.87 0.70
C VAL A 133 -1.75 21.93 -0.37
N LYS A 134 -2.79 22.78 -0.23
CA LYS A 134 -3.08 23.88 -1.16
C LYS A 134 -2.01 24.98 -1.17
N SER A 135 -1.25 25.11 -0.10
CA SER A 135 -0.19 26.11 0.04
C SER A 135 1.11 25.48 0.49
N ILE A 136 2.22 25.98 -0.02
CA ILE A 136 3.55 25.50 0.34
C ILE A 136 3.98 26.18 1.64
N PRO A 137 4.43 25.42 2.65
CA PRO A 137 4.94 25.99 3.90
C PRO A 137 6.27 26.71 3.66
N PRO A 138 6.68 27.62 4.56
CA PRO A 138 8.02 28.17 4.54
C PRO A 138 9.08 27.08 4.69
N MET A 139 10.28 27.32 4.21
CA MET A 139 11.39 26.37 4.34
C MET A 139 11.71 26.08 5.80
N PRO A 140 11.94 24.80 6.17
CA PRO A 140 12.37 24.47 7.51
C PRO A 140 13.77 25.05 7.78
N LYS A 141 13.98 25.61 8.98
CA LYS A 141 15.29 26.13 9.39
C LYS A 141 16.37 25.05 9.43
N PHE A 142 15.99 23.84 9.77
CA PHE A 142 16.85 22.67 9.89
C PHE A 142 16.13 21.45 9.34
N TYR A 143 16.91 20.51 8.76
CA TYR A 143 16.47 19.18 8.42
C TYR A 143 17.57 18.16 8.74
N ARG A 144 17.20 16.89 8.87
CA ARG A 144 18.17 15.79 8.95
C ARG A 144 18.19 15.10 7.60
N SER A 145 19.35 15.02 6.98
CA SER A 145 19.55 14.38 5.68
C SER A 145 20.45 13.18 5.79
N LEU A 146 20.12 12.15 5.02
CA LEU A 146 20.89 10.91 4.96
C LEU A 146 22.30 11.18 4.41
N ASN A 147 23.31 10.60 5.08
CA ASN A 147 24.65 10.55 4.51
C ASN A 147 24.66 9.52 3.37
N ILE A 148 24.75 9.99 2.12
CA ILE A 148 24.56 9.16 0.93
C ILE A 148 25.49 7.94 0.91
N ARG A 149 26.81 8.13 1.13
CA ARG A 149 27.76 7.01 1.06
C ARG A 149 27.51 5.94 2.11
N LYS A 150 27.29 6.34 3.37
CA LYS A 150 26.96 5.40 4.45
C LYS A 150 25.58 4.78 4.24
N GLY A 151 24.62 5.56 3.76
CA GLY A 151 23.26 5.12 3.52
C GLY A 151 23.16 4.07 2.43
N ILE A 152 23.86 4.22 1.30
CA ILE A 152 23.87 3.23 0.21
C ILE A 152 24.33 1.86 0.71
N ASN A 153 25.48 1.79 1.36
CA ASN A 153 26.03 0.52 1.85
C ASN A 153 25.13 -0.10 2.94
N PHE A 154 24.61 0.73 3.86
CA PHE A 154 23.66 0.28 4.87
C PHE A 154 22.39 -0.32 4.25
N PHE A 155 21.76 0.35 3.29
CA PHE A 155 20.55 -0.16 2.67
C PHE A 155 20.78 -1.36 1.76
N LEU A 156 21.94 -1.48 1.11
CA LEU A 156 22.33 -2.73 0.44
C LEU A 156 22.42 -3.88 1.44
N PHE A 157 23.06 -3.65 2.60
CA PHE A 157 23.11 -4.64 3.67
C PHE A 157 21.71 -5.00 4.18
N ILE A 158 20.81 -4.04 4.36
CA ILE A 158 19.41 -4.29 4.74
C ILE A 158 18.68 -5.15 3.71
N LEU A 159 18.87 -4.90 2.41
CA LEU A 159 18.23 -5.72 1.39
C LEU A 159 18.71 -7.18 1.41
N ILE A 160 19.98 -7.42 1.66
CA ILE A 160 20.52 -8.78 1.88
C ILE A 160 19.88 -9.41 3.12
N THR A 161 19.86 -8.68 4.23
CA THR A 161 19.24 -9.13 5.49
C THR A 161 17.76 -9.45 5.31
N SER A 162 17.05 -8.66 4.51
CA SER A 162 15.64 -8.90 4.18
C SER A 162 15.46 -10.19 3.37
N VAL A 163 16.31 -10.45 2.38
CA VAL A 163 16.27 -11.71 1.61
C VAL A 163 16.53 -12.89 2.54
N LEU A 164 17.57 -12.82 3.37
CA LEU A 164 17.86 -13.88 4.33
C LEU A 164 16.70 -14.10 5.30
N PHE A 165 16.16 -13.02 5.87
CA PHE A 165 15.01 -13.11 6.77
C PHE A 165 13.80 -13.78 6.10
N ASN A 166 13.48 -13.40 4.85
CA ASN A 166 12.39 -14.03 4.10
C ASN A 166 12.66 -15.52 3.88
N VAL A 167 13.88 -15.90 3.48
CA VAL A 167 14.27 -17.29 3.27
C VAL A 167 14.13 -18.10 4.56
N TYR A 168 14.66 -17.61 5.68
CA TYR A 168 14.58 -18.28 6.99
C TYR A 168 13.12 -18.39 7.46
N SER A 169 12.33 -17.35 7.28
CA SER A 169 10.91 -17.34 7.64
C SER A 169 10.12 -18.32 6.78
N ASN A 170 10.35 -18.33 5.46
CA ASN A 170 9.65 -19.22 4.54
C ASN A 170 10.03 -20.71 4.76
N ALA A 171 11.24 -20.98 5.22
CA ALA A 171 11.71 -22.33 5.53
C ALA A 171 11.25 -22.85 6.92
N GLY A 172 10.62 -21.97 7.74
CA GLY A 172 10.20 -22.35 9.10
C GLY A 172 11.33 -22.36 10.14
N TRP A 173 12.56 -21.96 9.75
CA TRP A 173 13.73 -22.04 10.65
C TRP A 173 13.68 -21.02 11.81
N LEU A 174 12.74 -20.09 11.78
CA LEU A 174 12.54 -19.09 12.86
C LEU A 174 11.51 -19.54 13.90
N GLU A 175 10.87 -20.70 13.77
CA GLU A 175 9.80 -21.13 14.69
C GLU A 175 10.27 -21.33 16.14
N SER A 176 11.56 -21.65 16.35
CA SER A 176 12.14 -21.78 17.69
C SER A 176 12.27 -20.45 18.43
N ILE A 177 12.15 -19.33 17.72
CA ILE A 177 12.28 -18.00 18.31
C ILE A 177 10.90 -17.52 18.78
N ASN A 178 10.85 -16.85 19.93
CA ASN A 178 9.60 -16.27 20.43
C ASN A 178 8.90 -15.43 19.37
N GLY A 179 7.64 -15.77 19.05
CA GLY A 179 6.85 -15.12 18.00
C GLY A 179 6.73 -13.60 18.15
N GLY A 180 6.81 -13.11 19.39
CA GLY A 180 6.86 -11.68 19.68
C GLY A 180 8.12 -10.99 19.19
N THR A 181 9.28 -11.63 19.39
CA THR A 181 10.57 -11.14 18.91
C THR A 181 10.60 -11.13 17.38
N ILE A 182 10.14 -12.24 16.75
CA ILE A 182 10.04 -12.32 15.29
C ILE A 182 9.17 -11.19 14.73
N ALA A 183 8.03 -10.89 15.35
CA ALA A 183 7.15 -9.83 14.88
C ALA A 183 7.81 -8.45 14.89
N VAL A 184 8.62 -8.13 15.92
CA VAL A 184 9.37 -6.88 15.99
C VAL A 184 10.48 -6.83 14.93
N VAL A 185 11.25 -7.91 14.81
CA VAL A 185 12.31 -8.04 13.79
C VAL A 185 11.72 -7.92 12.40
N ARG A 186 10.63 -8.63 12.12
CA ARG A 186 9.91 -8.56 10.84
C ARG A 186 9.45 -7.14 10.52
N GLY A 187 8.78 -6.47 11.45
CA GLY A 187 8.30 -5.10 11.24
C GLY A 187 9.45 -4.11 10.97
N THR A 188 10.55 -4.27 11.70
CA THR A 188 11.76 -3.45 11.50
C THR A 188 12.38 -3.71 10.12
N ILE A 189 12.58 -4.97 9.74
CA ILE A 189 13.16 -5.34 8.44
C ILE A 189 12.29 -4.85 7.30
N LEU A 190 10.96 -5.03 7.36
CA LEU A 190 10.03 -4.57 6.32
C LEU A 190 10.07 -3.05 6.15
N GLY A 191 10.07 -2.29 7.25
CA GLY A 191 10.19 -0.84 7.20
C GLY A 191 11.53 -0.38 6.61
N LEU A 192 12.63 -1.01 7.02
CA LEU A 192 13.96 -0.73 6.49
C LEU A 192 14.09 -1.11 5.01
N THR A 193 13.49 -2.22 4.61
CA THR A 193 13.46 -2.68 3.21
C THR A 193 12.73 -1.68 2.32
N ALA A 194 11.56 -1.20 2.75
CA ALA A 194 10.82 -0.17 2.01
C ALA A 194 11.66 1.11 1.83
N LEU A 195 12.30 1.58 2.89
CA LEU A 195 13.18 2.75 2.82
C LEU A 195 14.42 2.49 1.95
N GLY A 196 15.03 1.32 2.09
CA GLY A 196 16.19 0.91 1.30
C GLY A 196 15.87 0.85 -0.19
N VAL A 197 14.75 0.23 -0.56
CA VAL A 197 14.26 0.17 -1.93
C VAL A 197 14.03 1.59 -2.48
N PHE A 198 13.38 2.46 -1.70
CA PHE A 198 13.14 3.84 -2.12
C PHE A 198 14.46 4.58 -2.34
N VAL A 199 15.37 4.58 -1.37
CA VAL A 199 16.64 5.32 -1.42
C VAL A 199 17.52 4.81 -2.56
N LEU A 200 17.69 3.49 -2.70
CA LEU A 200 18.55 2.90 -3.74
C LEU A 200 17.97 3.08 -5.14
N SER A 201 16.64 2.95 -5.31
CA SER A 201 15.98 3.24 -6.60
C SER A 201 16.11 4.71 -6.98
N TYR A 202 16.02 5.62 -6.00
CA TYR A 202 16.23 7.05 -6.21
C TYR A 202 17.66 7.34 -6.69
N GLN A 203 18.66 6.74 -6.03
CA GLN A 203 20.06 6.88 -6.41
C GLN A 203 20.41 6.23 -7.76
N LEU A 204 19.77 5.08 -8.07
CA LEU A 204 19.88 4.45 -9.38
C LEU A 204 19.37 5.37 -10.49
N GLY A 205 18.21 6.00 -10.28
CA GLY A 205 17.65 6.96 -11.24
C GLY A 205 18.54 8.19 -11.46
N LYS A 206 19.19 8.68 -10.42
CA LYS A 206 20.20 9.76 -10.48
C LYS A 206 21.54 9.33 -11.10
N LYS A 207 21.76 8.03 -11.30
CA LYS A 207 23.06 7.44 -11.70
C LYS A 207 24.18 7.71 -10.69
N GLU A 208 23.87 7.83 -9.42
CA GLU A 208 24.84 8.06 -8.34
C GLU A 208 25.36 6.76 -7.71
N LEU A 209 24.81 5.60 -8.10
CA LEU A 209 25.36 4.29 -7.74
C LEU A 209 26.51 3.90 -8.65
N SER A 210 27.56 3.31 -8.06
CA SER A 210 28.60 2.64 -8.84
C SER A 210 28.00 1.45 -9.61
N LYS A 211 28.68 1.01 -10.69
CA LYS A 211 28.22 -0.13 -11.50
C LYS A 211 27.96 -1.39 -10.65
N LEU A 212 28.84 -1.65 -9.66
CA LEU A 212 28.68 -2.78 -8.76
C LEU A 212 27.48 -2.61 -7.83
N GLN A 213 27.31 -1.44 -7.20
CA GLN A 213 26.19 -1.15 -6.32
C GLN A 213 24.85 -1.23 -7.06
N ALA A 214 24.80 -0.74 -8.30
CA ALA A 214 23.59 -0.83 -9.12
C ALA A 214 23.23 -2.30 -9.45
N ARG A 215 24.21 -3.14 -9.79
CA ARG A 215 24.00 -4.57 -10.06
C ARG A 215 23.55 -5.30 -8.79
N LEU A 216 24.20 -5.05 -7.65
CA LEU A 216 23.82 -5.63 -6.36
C LEU A 216 22.42 -5.20 -5.94
N PHE A 217 22.07 -3.92 -6.12
CA PHE A 217 20.73 -3.44 -5.82
C PHE A 217 19.66 -4.16 -6.66
N ILE A 218 19.86 -4.28 -7.98
CA ILE A 218 18.91 -4.97 -8.86
C ILE A 218 18.79 -6.44 -8.47
N LEU A 219 19.92 -7.12 -8.21
CA LEU A 219 19.93 -8.51 -7.76
C LEU A 219 19.13 -8.70 -6.47
N PHE A 220 19.39 -7.88 -5.43
CA PHE A 220 18.70 -8.01 -4.15
C PHE A 220 17.24 -7.54 -4.22
N LEU A 221 16.91 -6.59 -5.08
CA LEU A 221 15.52 -6.21 -5.33
C LEU A 221 14.75 -7.40 -5.92
N ILE A 222 15.28 -8.04 -6.96
CA ILE A 222 14.66 -9.24 -7.57
C ILE A 222 14.57 -10.36 -6.53
N ALA A 223 15.64 -10.62 -5.77
CA ALA A 223 15.64 -11.64 -4.72
C ALA A 223 14.58 -11.35 -3.64
N ASN A 224 14.39 -10.09 -3.22
CA ASN A 224 13.33 -9.72 -2.29
C ASN A 224 11.95 -9.94 -2.90
N LEU A 225 11.73 -9.60 -4.17
CA LEU A 225 10.46 -9.85 -4.86
C LEU A 225 10.16 -11.35 -4.91
N VAL A 226 11.13 -12.17 -5.34
CA VAL A 226 10.99 -13.62 -5.40
C VAL A 226 10.72 -14.18 -3.99
N THR A 227 11.54 -13.90 -3.00
CA THR A 227 11.37 -14.50 -1.66
C THR A 227 10.08 -14.05 -0.96
N SER A 228 9.58 -12.85 -1.23
CA SER A 228 8.31 -12.39 -0.67
C SER A 228 7.09 -13.03 -1.33
N THR A 229 7.16 -13.47 -2.59
CA THR A 229 6.04 -14.15 -3.26
C THR A 229 5.89 -15.61 -2.85
N VAL A 230 6.93 -16.26 -2.29
CA VAL A 230 6.85 -17.65 -1.77
C VAL A 230 5.71 -17.83 -0.77
N THR A 231 5.39 -16.80 0.01
CA THR A 231 4.24 -16.81 0.95
C THR A 231 2.87 -16.77 0.27
N LEU A 232 2.80 -16.77 -1.07
CA LEU A 232 1.57 -16.58 -1.85
C LEU A 232 0.85 -15.25 -1.57
N LEU A 233 1.57 -14.26 -1.01
CA LEU A 233 1.08 -12.89 -0.76
C LEU A 233 1.67 -11.91 -1.79
N LEU A 234 1.04 -11.84 -2.97
CA LEU A 234 1.52 -10.96 -4.07
C LEU A 234 1.52 -9.48 -3.70
N VAL A 235 0.69 -9.07 -2.72
CA VAL A 235 0.60 -7.66 -2.27
C VAL A 235 1.93 -7.15 -1.75
N SER A 236 2.69 -7.95 -1.01
CA SER A 236 4.00 -7.56 -0.46
C SER A 236 5.00 -7.27 -1.58
N ALA A 237 5.10 -8.16 -2.57
CA ALA A 237 5.96 -7.96 -3.73
C ALA A 237 5.53 -6.75 -4.57
N SER A 238 4.22 -6.60 -4.82
CA SER A 238 3.65 -5.47 -5.55
C SER A 238 3.99 -4.13 -4.89
N SER A 239 3.89 -4.04 -3.56
CA SER A 239 4.21 -2.84 -2.79
C SER A 239 5.68 -2.45 -2.92
N ILE A 240 6.60 -3.41 -2.81
CA ILE A 240 8.04 -3.19 -2.98
C ILE A 240 8.35 -2.73 -4.40
N ALA A 241 7.79 -3.40 -5.41
CA ALA A 241 8.00 -3.06 -6.81
C ALA A 241 7.44 -1.67 -7.18
N LEU A 242 6.24 -1.35 -6.71
CA LEU A 242 5.61 -0.05 -6.91
C LEU A 242 6.43 1.08 -6.27
N LEU A 243 6.94 0.85 -5.06
CA LEU A 243 7.79 1.81 -4.36
C LEU A 243 9.11 2.05 -5.12
N ALA A 244 9.72 0.98 -5.67
CA ALA A 244 10.91 1.09 -6.52
C ALA A 244 10.64 1.91 -7.78
N ILE A 245 9.52 1.65 -8.46
CA ILE A 245 9.10 2.37 -9.68
C ILE A 245 8.85 3.85 -9.36
N ILE A 246 8.06 4.15 -8.32
CA ILE A 246 7.75 5.53 -7.93
C ILE A 246 9.03 6.30 -7.64
N SER A 247 9.93 5.71 -6.85
CA SER A 247 11.20 6.34 -6.48
C SER A 247 12.08 6.61 -7.71
N PHE A 248 12.19 5.62 -8.62
CA PHE A 248 12.93 5.76 -9.87
C PHE A 248 12.33 6.85 -10.77
N VAL A 249 11.00 6.92 -10.88
CA VAL A 249 10.29 7.94 -11.67
C VAL A 249 10.53 9.34 -11.10
N ILE A 250 10.43 9.50 -9.78
CA ILE A 250 10.71 10.77 -9.08
C ILE A 250 12.12 11.25 -9.43
N SER A 251 13.10 10.33 -9.43
CA SER A 251 14.50 10.64 -9.67
C SER A 251 14.80 10.93 -11.16
N ARG A 252 14.38 10.02 -12.05
CA ARG A 252 14.74 10.07 -13.46
C ARG A 252 13.79 10.91 -14.32
N LYS A 253 12.59 11.20 -13.78
CA LYS A 253 11.50 11.91 -14.50
C LYS A 253 11.07 11.22 -15.82
N LYS A 254 11.28 9.89 -15.92
CA LYS A 254 10.87 9.03 -17.03
C LYS A 254 10.22 7.76 -16.48
N LEU A 255 9.11 7.36 -17.07
CA LEU A 255 8.44 6.10 -16.74
C LEU A 255 9.19 4.91 -17.33
N PRO A 256 9.57 3.89 -16.55
CA PRO A 256 10.14 2.64 -17.06
C PRO A 256 9.01 1.73 -17.56
N ILE A 257 8.35 2.12 -18.66
CA ILE A 257 7.13 1.48 -19.17
C ILE A 257 7.33 -0.03 -19.37
N ILE A 258 8.44 -0.45 -19.96
CA ILE A 258 8.74 -1.86 -20.21
C ILE A 258 8.78 -2.64 -18.88
N SER A 259 9.48 -2.12 -17.87
CA SER A 259 9.55 -2.77 -16.56
C SER A 259 8.18 -2.85 -15.87
N ILE A 260 7.33 -1.84 -16.04
CA ILE A 260 5.97 -1.82 -15.50
C ILE A 260 5.12 -2.89 -16.19
N ILE A 261 5.18 -2.98 -17.54
CA ILE A 261 4.42 -3.98 -18.29
C ILE A 261 4.87 -5.39 -17.90
N ILE A 262 6.17 -5.66 -17.86
CA ILE A 262 6.70 -6.97 -17.45
C ILE A 262 6.21 -7.35 -16.03
N LEU A 263 6.29 -6.41 -15.09
CA LEU A 263 5.83 -6.64 -13.72
C LEU A 263 4.33 -6.97 -13.67
N LEU A 264 3.51 -6.20 -14.37
CA LEU A 264 2.06 -6.43 -14.41
C LEU A 264 1.72 -7.77 -15.05
N VAL A 265 2.40 -8.15 -16.13
CA VAL A 265 2.21 -9.46 -16.79
C VAL A 265 2.58 -10.60 -15.84
N ILE A 266 3.72 -10.52 -15.16
CA ILE A 266 4.16 -11.55 -14.21
C ILE A 266 3.19 -11.66 -13.03
N LEU A 267 2.81 -10.54 -12.42
CA LEU A 267 1.90 -10.54 -11.26
C LEU A 267 0.52 -11.07 -11.63
N ASN A 268 -0.01 -10.67 -12.78
CA ASN A 268 -1.29 -11.16 -13.26
C ASN A 268 -1.22 -12.66 -13.60
N PHE A 269 -0.15 -13.11 -14.23
CA PHE A 269 0.07 -14.52 -14.54
C PHE A 269 0.13 -15.38 -13.27
N LEU A 270 0.94 -15.00 -12.28
CA LEU A 270 1.04 -15.70 -11.00
C LEU A 270 -0.28 -15.66 -10.21
N HIS A 271 -1.10 -14.64 -10.43
CA HIS A 271 -2.40 -14.53 -9.77
C HIS A 271 -3.32 -15.71 -10.12
N TYR A 272 -3.33 -16.18 -11.36
CA TYR A 272 -4.20 -17.27 -11.80
C TYR A 272 -3.96 -18.59 -11.05
N GLY A 273 -2.70 -19.02 -10.85
CA GLY A 273 -2.36 -20.25 -10.14
C GLY A 273 -2.36 -20.14 -8.61
N LYS A 274 -2.52 -18.94 -8.06
CA LYS A 274 -2.41 -18.68 -6.62
C LYS A 274 -3.45 -19.44 -5.78
N SER A 275 -4.66 -19.64 -6.32
CA SER A 275 -5.76 -20.33 -5.64
C SER A 275 -5.41 -21.75 -5.36
N GLU A 276 -4.99 -22.46 -6.40
CA GLU A 276 -4.59 -23.86 -6.32
C GLU A 276 -3.42 -24.06 -5.37
N MET A 277 -2.41 -23.19 -5.47
CA MET A 277 -1.28 -23.22 -4.55
C MET A 277 -1.72 -23.02 -3.09
N ARG A 278 -2.64 -22.09 -2.81
CA ARG A 278 -3.16 -21.89 -1.44
C ARG A 278 -4.00 -23.05 -0.97
N SER A 279 -4.86 -23.60 -1.82
CA SER A 279 -5.67 -24.79 -1.51
C SER A 279 -4.77 -25.92 -1.07
N LYS A 280 -3.70 -26.20 -1.83
CA LYS A 280 -2.75 -27.29 -1.56
C LYS A 280 -1.90 -27.05 -0.31
N TYR A 281 -1.38 -25.83 -0.12
CA TYR A 281 -0.33 -25.57 0.88
C TYR A 281 -0.82 -24.87 2.14
N TRP A 282 -1.96 -24.19 2.12
CA TRP A 282 -2.51 -23.52 3.30
C TRP A 282 -3.64 -24.29 3.97
N PHE A 283 -4.46 -24.99 3.18
CA PHE A 283 -5.71 -25.59 3.68
C PHE A 283 -5.69 -27.12 3.75
N ALA A 284 -4.72 -27.80 3.15
CA ALA A 284 -4.62 -29.26 3.26
C ALA A 284 -4.23 -29.68 4.70
N LYS A 285 -4.89 -30.72 5.23
CA LYS A 285 -4.79 -31.16 6.63
C LYS A 285 -3.37 -31.48 7.13
N ASN A 286 -2.44 -31.83 6.22
CA ASN A 286 -1.07 -32.24 6.54
C ASN A 286 0.01 -31.39 5.82
N SER A 287 -0.35 -30.22 5.32
CA SER A 287 0.60 -29.40 4.59
C SER A 287 1.40 -28.51 5.54
N SER A 288 2.73 -28.55 5.44
CA SER A 288 3.58 -27.51 6.00
C SER A 288 3.58 -26.32 5.04
N CYS A 289 3.23 -25.14 5.54
CA CYS A 289 3.35 -23.91 4.76
C CYS A 289 4.82 -23.49 4.49
N TYR A 290 5.79 -24.33 4.89
CA TYR A 290 7.21 -24.03 4.81
C TYR A 290 7.81 -24.55 3.51
N VAL A 291 8.49 -23.67 2.79
CA VAL A 291 9.18 -23.99 1.55
C VAL A 291 10.67 -23.80 1.73
N GLN A 292 11.42 -24.87 1.62
CA GLN A 292 12.87 -24.85 1.73
C GLN A 292 13.48 -24.14 0.51
N PRO A 293 14.59 -23.38 0.67
CA PRO A 293 15.17 -22.59 -0.43
C PRO A 293 15.54 -23.39 -1.68
N TRP A 294 16.01 -24.63 -1.50
CA TRP A 294 16.34 -25.54 -2.62
C TRP A 294 15.13 -26.03 -3.39
N ASN A 295 13.93 -25.93 -2.79
CA ASN A 295 12.66 -26.29 -3.43
C ASN A 295 12.01 -25.12 -4.19
N TYR A 296 12.57 -23.89 -4.14
CA TYR A 296 12.00 -22.74 -4.85
C TYR A 296 11.82 -22.99 -6.35
N PRO A 297 12.77 -23.60 -7.10
CA PRO A 297 12.56 -23.88 -8.51
C PRO A 297 11.34 -24.79 -8.76
N ALA A 298 11.18 -25.86 -7.97
CA ALA A 298 10.03 -26.76 -8.06
C ALA A 298 8.71 -26.06 -7.68
N TRP A 299 8.75 -25.23 -6.61
CA TRP A 299 7.62 -24.41 -6.16
C TRP A 299 7.10 -23.46 -7.25
N TYR A 300 7.99 -22.72 -7.88
CA TYR A 300 7.60 -21.81 -8.95
C TYR A 300 7.19 -22.54 -10.23
N SER A 301 7.83 -23.66 -10.55
CA SER A 301 7.44 -24.52 -11.67
C SER A 301 6.00 -25.03 -11.51
N GLU A 302 5.64 -25.49 -10.31
CA GLU A 302 4.30 -25.94 -9.97
C GLU A 302 3.30 -24.77 -10.07
N TRP A 303 3.63 -23.60 -9.51
CA TRP A 303 2.78 -22.42 -9.58
C TRP A 303 2.52 -21.98 -11.02
N ILE A 304 3.57 -21.95 -11.85
CA ILE A 304 3.48 -21.67 -13.29
C ILE A 304 2.58 -22.70 -13.97
N GLY A 305 2.73 -23.99 -13.63
CA GLY A 305 1.89 -25.07 -14.14
C GLY A 305 0.40 -24.82 -13.87
N TYR A 306 0.02 -24.51 -12.63
CA TYR A 306 -1.36 -24.14 -12.29
C TYR A 306 -1.85 -22.90 -13.03
N SER A 307 -1.01 -21.87 -13.18
CA SER A 307 -1.38 -20.67 -13.94
C SER A 307 -1.65 -20.98 -15.41
N LEU A 308 -0.83 -21.81 -16.04
CA LEU A 308 -1.02 -22.25 -17.43
C LEU A 308 -2.28 -23.12 -17.60
N THR A 309 -2.51 -24.06 -16.68
CA THR A 309 -3.70 -24.90 -16.68
C THR A 309 -4.96 -24.07 -16.59
N TYR A 310 -4.98 -23.03 -15.73
CA TYR A 310 -6.10 -22.11 -15.61
C TYR A 310 -6.39 -21.36 -16.92
N ILE A 311 -5.34 -20.82 -17.56
CA ILE A 311 -5.48 -20.10 -18.84
C ILE A 311 -5.97 -21.03 -19.95
N ASN A 312 -5.50 -22.27 -20.00
CA ASN A 312 -5.90 -23.25 -21.02
C ASN A 312 -7.35 -23.73 -20.81
N ARG A 313 -7.78 -23.98 -19.55
CA ARG A 313 -9.18 -24.33 -19.25
C ARG A 313 -10.15 -23.25 -19.71
N ASN A 314 -9.87 -21.97 -19.44
CA ASN A 314 -10.74 -20.87 -19.87
C ASN A 314 -10.86 -20.73 -21.39
N LYS A 315 -9.92 -21.26 -22.16
CA LYS A 315 -10.01 -21.32 -23.64
C LYS A 315 -10.87 -22.49 -24.14
N SER A 316 -11.06 -23.52 -23.32
CA SER A 316 -11.76 -24.76 -23.75
C SER A 316 -13.21 -24.85 -23.25
N GLU A 317 -13.60 -24.05 -22.26
CA GLU A 317 -14.85 -24.17 -21.51
C GLU A 317 -15.89 -23.06 -21.79
N ASP A 318 -16.00 -22.60 -23.03
CA ASP A 318 -17.15 -21.75 -23.39
C ASP A 318 -18.53 -22.45 -23.30
N ASN A 319 -18.57 -23.77 -22.92
CA ASN A 319 -19.79 -24.60 -23.03
C ASN A 319 -20.17 -25.46 -21.82
N LEU A 320 -19.60 -25.29 -20.61
CA LEU A 320 -19.99 -26.14 -19.46
C LEU A 320 -20.37 -25.29 -18.23
N PRO A 321 -21.45 -25.65 -17.47
CA PRO A 321 -21.86 -24.95 -16.27
C PRO A 321 -20.79 -25.14 -15.18
N SER A 322 -20.16 -24.05 -14.81
CA SER A 322 -19.06 -24.02 -13.85
C SER A 322 -19.57 -24.07 -12.41
N ASN A 323 -19.05 -24.98 -11.59
CA ASN A 323 -19.13 -24.89 -10.14
C ASN A 323 -18.49 -23.58 -9.67
N SER A 324 -19.30 -22.72 -9.08
CA SER A 324 -19.06 -21.28 -8.89
C SER A 324 -18.03 -20.89 -7.81
N GLU A 325 -17.38 -21.82 -7.12
CA GLU A 325 -16.45 -21.50 -6.03
C GLU A 325 -14.97 -21.36 -6.45
N GLU A 326 -14.60 -21.80 -7.66
CA GLU A 326 -13.16 -21.88 -8.05
C GLU A 326 -12.64 -20.72 -8.93
N LYS A 327 -13.50 -19.83 -9.43
CA LYS A 327 -13.10 -18.83 -10.45
C LYS A 327 -13.04 -17.38 -9.95
N ALA A 328 -12.69 -17.14 -8.67
CA ALA A 328 -12.56 -15.77 -8.18
C ALA A 328 -11.47 -15.00 -8.95
N SER A 329 -11.88 -14.00 -9.74
CA SER A 329 -10.98 -13.13 -10.49
C SER A 329 -10.10 -12.27 -9.56
N PHE A 330 -9.07 -11.58 -10.10
CA PHE A 330 -8.26 -10.64 -9.31
C PHE A 330 -9.13 -9.60 -8.60
N VAL A 331 -10.16 -9.09 -9.27
CA VAL A 331 -11.10 -8.09 -8.75
C VAL A 331 -11.91 -8.67 -7.59
N GLU A 332 -12.36 -9.92 -7.69
CA GLU A 332 -13.11 -10.59 -6.63
C GLU A 332 -12.32 -10.74 -5.34
N ARG A 333 -11.03 -11.04 -5.44
CA ARG A 333 -10.17 -11.26 -4.27
C ARG A 333 -9.61 -9.98 -3.65
N SER A 334 -9.55 -8.90 -4.39
CA SER A 334 -9.15 -7.59 -3.89
C SER A 334 -10.31 -6.75 -3.37
N SER A 335 -11.54 -7.28 -3.45
CA SER A 335 -12.75 -6.59 -3.01
C SER A 335 -12.76 -6.40 -1.50
N VAL A 336 -12.83 -5.16 -1.06
CA VAL A 336 -13.02 -4.76 0.34
C VAL A 336 -14.45 -4.24 0.57
N ILE A 337 -15.12 -3.81 -0.51
CA ILE A 337 -16.51 -3.30 -0.42
C ILE A 337 -17.48 -4.32 0.15
N GLN A 338 -17.24 -5.63 -0.03
CA GLN A 338 -18.06 -6.69 0.55
C GLN A 338 -18.15 -6.61 2.08
N MET A 339 -17.07 -6.17 2.76
CA MET A 339 -17.09 -5.99 4.22
C MET A 339 -17.90 -4.76 4.63
N LEU A 340 -17.85 -3.69 3.82
CA LEU A 340 -18.69 -2.52 4.05
C LEU A 340 -20.16 -2.85 3.82
N LEU A 341 -20.50 -3.56 2.74
CA LEU A 341 -21.86 -4.02 2.46
C LEU A 341 -22.39 -4.93 3.58
N LEU A 342 -21.56 -5.87 4.06
CA LEU A 342 -21.91 -6.74 5.18
C LEU A 342 -22.22 -5.92 6.46
N ALA A 343 -21.36 -4.95 6.77
CA ALA A 343 -21.54 -4.10 7.94
C ALA A 343 -22.82 -3.25 7.80
N GLN A 344 -23.10 -2.72 6.62
CA GLN A 344 -24.30 -1.91 6.34
C GLN A 344 -25.59 -2.73 6.34
N ASP A 345 -25.52 -3.98 5.87
CA ASP A 345 -26.69 -4.88 5.85
C ASP A 345 -27.06 -5.40 7.24
N LYS A 346 -26.07 -5.64 8.10
CA LYS A 346 -26.29 -6.25 9.43
C LYS A 346 -26.43 -5.24 10.55
N SER A 347 -25.77 -4.11 10.48
CA SER A 347 -25.73 -3.14 11.58
C SER A 347 -26.49 -1.85 11.25
N PRO A 348 -27.30 -1.32 12.21
CA PRO A 348 -27.47 -1.79 13.60
C PRO A 348 -28.59 -2.83 13.79
N GLU A 349 -29.34 -3.20 12.76
CA GLU A 349 -30.61 -3.92 12.88
C GLU A 349 -30.45 -5.34 13.44
N SER A 350 -29.53 -6.13 12.87
CA SER A 350 -29.31 -7.55 13.26
C SER A 350 -28.11 -7.72 14.18
N ILE A 351 -27.11 -6.84 14.07
CA ILE A 351 -25.87 -6.87 14.86
C ILE A 351 -25.60 -5.45 15.33
N SER A 352 -25.40 -5.27 16.66
CA SER A 352 -25.08 -3.96 17.24
C SER A 352 -23.75 -3.42 16.73
N TYR A 353 -23.58 -2.10 16.75
CA TYR A 353 -22.27 -1.49 16.56
C TYR A 353 -21.30 -1.92 17.67
N LEU A 354 -20.01 -1.93 17.35
CA LEU A 354 -18.93 -2.29 18.30
C LEU A 354 -18.53 -1.16 19.24
N TYR A 355 -19.04 0.06 19.02
CA TYR A 355 -18.80 1.25 19.86
C TYR A 355 -17.34 1.49 20.25
N GLY A 356 -16.41 1.20 19.32
CA GLY A 356 -14.99 1.44 19.49
C GLY A 356 -14.19 0.25 20.05
N ALA A 357 -14.78 -0.93 20.20
CA ALA A 357 -14.09 -2.10 20.76
C ALA A 357 -12.80 -2.44 19.99
N THR A 358 -12.78 -2.29 18.64
CA THR A 358 -11.57 -2.53 17.85
C THR A 358 -10.52 -1.43 17.99
N TYR A 359 -10.90 -0.24 18.40
CA TYR A 359 -10.00 0.88 18.64
C TYR A 359 -9.46 0.91 20.07
N ALA A 360 -10.16 0.33 21.03
CA ALA A 360 -9.73 0.23 22.41
C ALA A 360 -8.41 -0.55 22.58
N ILE A 361 -8.08 -1.42 21.63
CA ILE A 361 -6.82 -2.18 21.63
C ILE A 361 -5.60 -1.34 21.17
N LEU A 362 -5.80 -0.18 20.52
CA LEU A 362 -4.71 0.59 19.90
C LEU A 362 -3.64 1.06 20.90
N PRO A 363 -3.98 1.56 22.11
CA PRO A 363 -2.97 1.96 23.09
C PRO A 363 -2.02 0.82 23.45
N GLU A 364 -2.54 -0.39 23.64
CA GLU A 364 -1.74 -1.57 23.97
C GLU A 364 -0.80 -1.97 22.83
N LEU A 365 -1.21 -1.78 21.58
CA LEU A 365 -0.37 -2.02 20.41
C LEU A 365 0.84 -1.08 20.31
N LEU A 366 0.79 0.09 20.94
CA LEU A 366 1.90 1.04 20.96
C LEU A 366 2.94 0.71 22.04
N VAL A 367 2.60 -0.11 23.04
CA VAL A 367 3.56 -0.55 24.07
C VAL A 367 4.53 -1.55 23.43
N PRO A 368 5.87 -1.33 23.54
CA PRO A 368 6.85 -2.28 23.04
C PRO A 368 6.74 -3.64 23.74
N ARG A 369 6.94 -4.75 22.99
CA ARG A 369 6.89 -6.11 23.55
C ARG A 369 7.90 -6.37 24.67
N ILE A 370 9.01 -5.63 24.68
CA ILE A 370 10.00 -5.70 25.76
C ILE A 370 9.37 -5.29 27.11
N LEU A 371 8.39 -4.39 27.09
CA LEU A 371 7.69 -3.93 28.29
C LEU A 371 6.42 -4.74 28.61
N ASN A 372 5.86 -5.46 27.62
CA ASN A 372 4.70 -6.33 27.79
C ASN A 372 4.87 -7.62 26.97
N SER A 373 5.31 -8.68 27.63
CA SER A 373 5.52 -10.00 27.00
C SER A 373 4.22 -10.61 26.45
N ASN A 374 3.07 -10.31 27.10
CA ASN A 374 1.75 -10.80 26.72
C ASN A 374 1.00 -9.85 25.80
N LYS A 375 1.72 -8.94 25.11
CA LYS A 375 1.14 -7.99 24.19
C LYS A 375 0.23 -8.67 23.17
N ILE A 376 -0.96 -8.12 23.00
CA ILE A 376 -1.95 -8.55 21.99
C ILE A 376 -1.40 -8.49 20.58
N ARG A 377 -2.02 -9.23 19.67
CA ARG A 377 -1.63 -9.26 18.24
C ARG A 377 -2.20 -8.02 17.53
N SER A 378 -1.49 -7.55 16.51
CA SER A 378 -1.95 -6.42 15.68
C SER A 378 -3.28 -6.71 14.94
N HIS A 379 -3.56 -8.00 14.70
CA HIS A 379 -4.80 -8.47 14.06
C HIS A 379 -5.97 -8.69 15.02
N GLU A 380 -5.81 -8.39 16.30
CA GLU A 380 -6.87 -8.62 17.29
C GLU A 380 -8.17 -7.89 16.97
N GLY A 381 -8.08 -6.62 16.52
CA GLY A 381 -9.24 -5.87 16.02
C GLY A 381 -9.97 -6.57 14.88
N THR A 382 -9.22 -7.18 13.96
CA THR A 382 -9.79 -7.96 12.86
C THR A 382 -10.46 -9.24 13.38
N SER A 383 -9.89 -9.89 14.39
CA SER A 383 -10.48 -11.07 15.02
C SER A 383 -11.81 -10.72 15.73
N ILE A 384 -11.86 -9.58 16.44
CA ILE A 384 -13.09 -9.06 17.05
C ILE A 384 -14.18 -8.87 15.99
N LEU A 385 -13.85 -8.22 14.85
CA LEU A 385 -14.80 -8.03 13.75
C LEU A 385 -15.30 -9.36 13.18
N ASN A 386 -14.40 -10.28 12.86
CA ASN A 386 -14.75 -11.58 12.27
C ASN A 386 -15.66 -12.42 13.17
N VAL A 387 -15.41 -12.41 14.48
CA VAL A 387 -16.23 -13.11 15.47
C VAL A 387 -17.59 -12.41 15.64
N HIS A 388 -17.60 -11.08 15.75
CA HIS A 388 -18.81 -10.28 15.94
C HIS A 388 -19.80 -10.45 14.78
N TYR A 389 -19.31 -10.46 13.55
CA TYR A 389 -20.12 -10.68 12.35
C TYR A 389 -20.28 -12.16 11.97
N LYS A 390 -19.85 -13.09 12.83
CA LYS A 390 -19.98 -14.55 12.67
C LYS A 390 -19.34 -15.08 11.37
N LEU A 391 -18.28 -14.43 10.90
CA LEU A 391 -17.53 -14.87 9.73
C LEU A 391 -16.56 -16.00 10.06
N GLN A 392 -15.96 -15.97 11.25
CA GLN A 392 -14.99 -16.94 11.75
C GLN A 392 -15.14 -17.12 13.25
N THR A 393 -14.76 -18.30 13.76
CA THR A 393 -14.50 -18.48 15.20
C THR A 393 -13.17 -17.78 15.56
N TYR A 394 -12.98 -17.50 16.86
CA TYR A 394 -11.72 -16.90 17.33
C TYR A 394 -10.50 -17.77 16.94
N GLU A 395 -10.60 -19.09 17.11
CA GLU A 395 -9.53 -20.03 16.76
C GLU A 395 -9.18 -19.99 15.25
N GLN A 396 -10.18 -19.88 14.38
CA GLN A 396 -9.97 -19.71 12.94
C GLN A 396 -9.30 -18.37 12.63
N SER A 397 -9.72 -17.29 13.29
CA SER A 397 -9.16 -15.94 13.11
C SER A 397 -7.71 -15.81 13.59
N VAL A 398 -7.26 -16.73 14.47
CA VAL A 398 -5.84 -16.84 14.86
C VAL A 398 -4.98 -17.36 13.73
N LYS A 399 -5.51 -18.30 12.93
CA LYS A 399 -4.78 -18.92 11.81
C LYS A 399 -4.82 -18.08 10.55
N THR A 400 -6.01 -17.57 10.21
CA THR A 400 -6.24 -16.74 9.01
C THR A 400 -7.24 -15.63 9.33
N THR A 401 -6.98 -14.41 8.91
CA THR A 401 -7.87 -13.27 9.11
C THR A 401 -8.47 -12.81 7.79
N ILE A 402 -9.77 -12.47 7.82
CA ILE A 402 -10.44 -11.80 6.70
C ILE A 402 -10.16 -10.31 6.82
N GLY A 403 -9.65 -9.68 5.75
CA GLY A 403 -9.36 -8.25 5.74
C GLY A 403 -10.63 -7.40 5.68
N TRP A 404 -10.78 -6.44 6.58
CA TRP A 404 -11.94 -5.54 6.66
C TRP A 404 -11.70 -4.20 5.97
N GLY A 405 -10.48 -3.70 6.05
CA GLY A 405 -10.18 -2.32 5.66
C GLY A 405 -10.68 -1.30 6.69
N LEU A 406 -10.01 -0.15 6.72
CA LEU A 406 -10.27 0.91 7.70
C LEU A 406 -11.72 1.44 7.64
N LEU A 407 -12.30 1.56 6.45
CA LEU A 407 -13.62 2.15 6.27
C LEU A 407 -14.74 1.24 6.79
N ALA A 408 -14.70 -0.05 6.44
CA ALA A 408 -15.71 -1.00 6.90
C ALA A 408 -15.59 -1.23 8.43
N GLU A 409 -14.37 -1.28 8.97
CA GLU A 409 -14.12 -1.30 10.42
C GLU A 409 -14.73 -0.08 11.11
N SER A 410 -14.55 1.11 10.53
CA SER A 410 -15.07 2.34 11.11
C SER A 410 -16.60 2.38 11.09
N TYR A 411 -17.23 1.88 10.02
CA TYR A 411 -18.67 1.72 9.94
C TYR A 411 -19.18 0.71 10.97
N ALA A 412 -18.52 -0.44 11.12
CA ALA A 412 -18.88 -1.46 12.10
C ALA A 412 -18.81 -0.96 13.56
N ASN A 413 -17.96 0.01 13.82
CA ASN A 413 -17.87 0.62 15.17
C ASN A 413 -18.90 1.72 15.42
N PHE A 414 -19.12 2.65 14.48
CA PHE A 414 -19.87 3.89 14.71
C PHE A 414 -20.77 4.32 13.54
N GLY A 415 -21.02 3.45 12.58
CA GLY A 415 -21.82 3.79 11.40
C GLY A 415 -21.19 4.91 10.57
N LEU A 416 -22.03 5.75 9.99
CA LEU A 416 -21.60 6.89 9.14
C LEU A 416 -20.77 7.93 9.90
N ILE A 417 -21.03 8.11 11.20
CA ILE A 417 -20.27 9.04 12.05
C ILE A 417 -18.81 8.56 12.15
N GLY A 418 -18.60 7.26 12.32
CA GLY A 418 -17.27 6.65 12.30
C GLY A 418 -16.54 6.90 10.97
N CYS A 419 -17.22 6.69 9.86
CA CYS A 419 -16.65 6.96 8.53
C CYS A 419 -16.20 8.42 8.37
N GLY A 420 -17.02 9.37 8.83
CA GLY A 420 -16.69 10.80 8.84
C GLY A 420 -15.49 11.12 9.74
N GLY A 421 -15.46 10.56 10.95
CA GLY A 421 -14.33 10.69 11.87
C GLY A 421 -13.02 10.16 11.30
N LEU A 422 -13.06 8.96 10.69
CA LEU A 422 -11.91 8.36 10.00
C LEU A 422 -11.43 9.23 8.83
N ALA A 423 -12.33 9.78 8.04
CA ALA A 423 -12.00 10.68 6.93
C ALA A 423 -11.20 11.90 7.42
N ILE A 424 -11.61 12.51 8.53
CA ILE A 424 -10.91 13.65 9.14
C ILE A 424 -9.54 13.22 9.66
N ILE A 425 -9.43 12.07 10.33
CA ILE A 425 -8.17 11.56 10.87
C ILE A 425 -7.17 11.29 9.75
N LEU A 426 -7.56 10.52 8.71
CA LEU A 426 -6.66 10.18 7.59
C LEU A 426 -6.34 11.39 6.73
N GLY A 427 -7.33 12.24 6.44
CA GLY A 427 -7.12 13.51 5.71
C GLY A 427 -6.12 14.39 6.43
N THR A 428 -6.21 14.49 7.76
CA THR A 428 -5.27 15.26 8.60
C THR A 428 -3.89 14.61 8.64
N ALA A 429 -3.80 13.31 8.89
CA ALA A 429 -2.54 12.57 8.99
C ALA A 429 -1.74 12.66 7.68
N TYR A 430 -2.37 12.31 6.56
CA TYR A 430 -1.73 12.39 5.24
C TYR A 430 -1.44 13.83 4.82
N GLY A 431 -2.34 14.76 5.12
CA GLY A 431 -2.15 16.18 4.86
C GLY A 431 -0.96 16.77 5.62
N LYS A 432 -0.85 16.48 6.93
CA LYS A 432 0.29 16.93 7.75
C LYS A 432 1.60 16.26 7.32
N ALA A 433 1.61 14.96 7.04
CA ALA A 433 2.80 14.25 6.56
C ALA A 433 3.29 14.81 5.22
N THR A 434 2.37 15.03 4.27
CA THR A 434 2.68 15.69 3.00
C THR A 434 3.23 17.09 3.22
N ARG A 435 2.56 17.93 4.02
CA ARG A 435 2.99 19.31 4.30
C ARG A 435 4.37 19.36 4.97
N TRP A 436 4.63 18.42 5.89
CA TRP A 436 5.91 18.34 6.60
C TRP A 436 7.08 17.96 5.70
N SER A 437 6.83 17.17 4.66
CA SER A 437 7.83 16.77 3.67
C SER A 437 8.07 17.83 2.57
N MET A 438 7.18 18.82 2.44
CA MET A 438 7.37 19.91 1.48
C MET A 438 8.59 20.76 1.83
N ASN A 439 9.30 21.22 0.81
CA ASN A 439 10.53 22.00 0.96
C ASN A 439 11.64 21.33 1.79
N ALA A 440 11.53 20.02 2.00
CA ALA A 440 12.58 19.21 2.58
C ALA A 440 13.25 18.34 1.48
N PRO A 441 14.56 18.10 1.54
CA PRO A 441 15.22 17.21 0.59
C PRO A 441 14.57 15.82 0.57
N ILE A 442 14.56 15.16 -0.58
CA ILE A 442 13.91 13.84 -0.74
C ILE A 442 14.51 12.79 0.21
N LEU A 443 15.80 12.86 0.50
CA LEU A 443 16.48 11.98 1.45
C LEU A 443 16.53 12.54 2.89
N SER A 444 15.64 13.48 3.22
CA SER A 444 15.46 13.96 4.59
C SER A 444 14.55 13.04 5.39
N PHE A 445 14.64 13.17 6.73
CA PHE A 445 13.74 12.44 7.64
C PHE A 445 12.26 12.67 7.31
N GLN A 446 11.87 13.92 7.05
CA GLN A 446 10.50 14.32 6.73
C GLN A 446 9.99 13.62 5.47
N SER A 447 10.80 13.65 4.40
CA SER A 447 10.42 13.04 3.14
C SER A 447 10.40 11.51 3.21
N LEU A 448 11.35 10.89 3.91
CA LEU A 448 11.36 9.44 4.11
C LEU A 448 10.20 8.97 5.00
N PHE A 449 9.79 9.76 5.99
CA PHE A 449 8.57 9.50 6.76
C PHE A 449 7.32 9.57 5.86
N ALA A 450 7.22 10.57 4.99
CA ALA A 450 6.12 10.69 4.04
C ALA A 450 6.10 9.52 3.04
N VAL A 451 7.26 8.98 2.64
CA VAL A 451 7.38 7.76 1.83
C VAL A 451 6.82 6.54 2.57
N LEU A 452 7.12 6.38 3.86
CA LEU A 452 6.52 5.31 4.67
C LEU A 452 5.00 5.44 4.74
N MET A 453 4.50 6.63 5.03
CA MET A 453 3.05 6.89 5.02
C MET A 453 2.43 6.55 3.67
N MET A 454 3.10 6.87 2.56
CA MET A 454 2.66 6.54 1.22
C MET A 454 2.67 5.03 0.98
N SER A 455 3.67 4.28 1.44
CA SER A 455 3.71 2.82 1.28
C SER A 455 2.56 2.14 2.02
N TYR A 456 2.15 2.64 3.18
CA TYR A 456 0.99 2.12 3.90
C TYR A 456 -0.35 2.55 3.30
N SER A 457 -0.40 3.66 2.59
CA SER A 457 -1.63 4.10 1.92
C SER A 457 -2.14 3.12 0.84
N PHE A 458 -1.27 2.24 0.33
CA PHE A 458 -1.65 1.18 -0.61
C PHE A 458 -2.28 -0.05 0.06
N GLN A 459 -2.23 -0.17 1.38
CA GLN A 459 -2.71 -1.34 2.13
C GLN A 459 -4.19 -1.15 2.52
N SER A 460 -5.08 -1.23 1.53
CA SER A 460 -6.52 -0.97 1.71
C SER A 460 -7.23 -1.98 2.62
N GLU A 461 -6.67 -3.19 2.78
CA GLU A 461 -7.24 -4.28 3.59
C GLU A 461 -6.90 -4.19 5.07
N PHE A 462 -5.99 -3.31 5.47
CA PHE A 462 -5.57 -3.19 6.86
C PHE A 462 -6.69 -2.69 7.76
N SER A 463 -6.85 -3.33 8.93
CA SER A 463 -7.60 -2.77 10.05
C SER A 463 -6.78 -1.71 10.78
N ALA A 464 -7.42 -0.91 11.63
CA ALA A 464 -6.76 0.15 12.39
C ALA A 464 -5.61 -0.39 13.26
N GLY A 465 -5.80 -1.55 13.90
CA GLY A 465 -4.76 -2.18 14.70
C GLY A 465 -3.50 -2.51 13.90
N VAL A 466 -3.67 -3.12 12.72
CA VAL A 466 -2.55 -3.46 11.82
C VAL A 466 -1.88 -2.19 11.29
N TYR A 467 -2.68 -1.21 10.85
CA TYR A 467 -2.19 0.04 10.31
C TYR A 467 -1.35 0.83 11.33
N VAL A 468 -1.89 1.02 12.53
CA VAL A 468 -1.24 1.77 13.61
C VAL A 468 0.02 1.06 14.10
N ALA A 469 -0.02 -0.27 14.30
CA ALA A 469 1.13 -1.04 14.72
C ALA A 469 2.27 -0.97 13.68
N ALA A 470 1.96 -1.15 12.38
CA ALA A 470 2.92 -1.07 11.31
C ALA A 470 3.54 0.33 11.18
N LEU A 471 2.71 1.37 11.24
CA LEU A 471 3.17 2.76 11.20
C LEU A 471 4.05 3.10 12.38
N PHE A 472 3.69 2.68 13.60
CA PHE A 472 4.48 2.91 14.81
C PHE A 472 5.86 2.24 14.71
N GLN A 473 5.91 0.95 14.34
CA GLN A 473 7.17 0.21 14.16
C GLN A 473 8.07 0.86 13.13
N SER A 474 7.53 1.26 11.99
CA SER A 474 8.31 1.90 10.93
C SER A 474 8.75 3.32 11.31
N SER A 475 7.93 4.05 12.06
CA SER A 475 8.28 5.38 12.56
C SER A 475 9.42 5.33 13.59
N THR A 476 9.42 4.34 14.48
CA THR A 476 10.53 4.11 15.42
C THR A 476 11.80 3.70 14.69
N THR A 477 11.69 2.87 13.66
CA THR A 477 12.81 2.45 12.83
C THR A 477 13.46 3.64 12.10
N ILE A 478 12.65 4.52 11.45
CA ILE A 478 13.20 5.69 10.77
C ILE A 478 13.77 6.72 11.75
N ALA A 479 13.22 6.81 12.96
CA ALA A 479 13.79 7.62 14.03
C ALA A 479 15.20 7.11 14.41
N GLY A 480 15.38 5.80 14.57
CA GLY A 480 16.68 5.17 14.79
C GLY A 480 17.69 5.46 13.68
N ILE A 481 17.27 5.29 12.39
CA ILE A 481 18.10 5.65 11.24
C ILE A 481 18.50 7.13 11.28
N SER A 482 17.55 8.00 11.64
CA SER A 482 17.80 9.44 11.71
C SER A 482 18.87 9.80 12.73
N LEU A 483 18.96 9.07 13.84
CA LEU A 483 19.99 9.29 14.84
C LEU A 483 21.36 8.81 14.37
N VAL A 484 21.44 7.68 13.68
CA VAL A 484 22.70 7.01 13.32
C VAL A 484 23.26 7.48 11.98
N LEU A 485 22.40 7.60 10.95
CA LEU A 485 22.82 7.80 9.55
C LEU A 485 22.56 9.20 9.01
N MET A 486 21.75 10.03 9.72
CA MET A 486 21.42 11.36 9.23
C MET A 486 22.17 12.46 9.98
N LYS A 487 22.64 13.44 9.23
CA LYS A 487 23.26 14.65 9.78
C LYS A 487 22.25 15.80 9.79
N LYS A 488 22.26 16.60 10.88
CA LYS A 488 21.52 17.85 10.95
C LYS A 488 22.18 18.87 10.03
N GLN A 489 21.41 19.43 9.12
CA GLN A 489 21.86 20.46 8.18
C GLN A 489 21.02 21.71 8.36
N ARG A 490 21.64 22.88 8.18
CA ARG A 490 20.98 24.19 8.19
C ARG A 490 20.67 24.57 6.73
N VAL A 491 19.48 25.05 6.46
CA VAL A 491 19.13 25.54 5.13
C VAL A 491 19.83 26.88 4.89
N SER A 492 20.71 26.94 3.87
CA SER A 492 21.30 28.19 3.41
C SER A 492 20.25 28.95 2.59
N ARG A 493 19.92 30.18 3.00
CA ARG A 493 18.93 31.05 2.31
C ARG A 493 19.37 31.51 0.91
N HIS A 494 20.68 31.42 0.59
CA HIS A 494 21.22 31.96 -0.66
C HIS A 494 20.95 31.16 -1.93
N ALA A 495 20.51 29.89 -1.81
CA ALA A 495 20.30 29.03 -2.97
C ALA A 495 19.01 29.33 -3.77
N PHE A 496 18.08 30.16 -3.27
CA PHE A 496 16.75 30.32 -3.85
C PHE A 496 16.41 31.71 -4.38
N GLN A 497 17.26 32.69 -4.16
CA GLN A 497 17.00 34.06 -4.68
C GLN A 497 17.25 34.21 -6.18
N GLY A 498 17.92 33.24 -6.82
CA GLY A 498 18.23 33.28 -8.25
C GLY A 498 17.12 32.79 -9.20
N GLU A 499 16.10 32.10 -8.70
CA GLU A 499 15.04 31.52 -9.57
C GLU A 499 13.73 32.32 -9.63
N GLN A 500 13.57 33.37 -8.82
CA GLN A 500 12.39 34.23 -8.90
C GLN A 500 12.55 35.40 -9.90
N MET A 501 13.70 35.54 -10.55
CA MET A 501 14.01 36.61 -11.49
C MET A 501 14.22 36.17 -12.94
N ASN A 502 13.88 34.93 -13.30
CA ASN A 502 13.88 34.48 -14.72
C ASN A 502 12.55 33.82 -15.10
#